data_13dc83cfb3431b7dca5e57e9d8cff2bd
#
_entry.id   13dc83cfb3431b7dca5e57e9d8cff2bd
#
_cell.length_a   1.000
_cell.length_b   1.000
_cell.length_c   1.000
_cell.angle_alpha   90.00
_cell.angle_beta   90.00
_cell.angle_gamma   90.00
#
_symmetry.space_group_name_H-M   'P 1'
#
loop_
_entity.id
_entity.type
_entity.pdbx_description
1 polymer ?
#
loop_
_entity_poly.entity_id
_entity_poly.type
_entity_poly.pdbx_seq_one_letter_code
_entity_poly.pdbx_strand_id
1 'polypeptide(L)'
;MIVKVKPGSSKRQIEQLVNWIKQQGLSVETSFGENTTIIGIIGDTSSVDESLINALEIVEKVLRIQEPYKKVNRKFHPEDTVITLENGTKIGGGNFALMAGPCSVETEEQIIETAKYVKASGANILRGGAFKPRSSPYSFQGLGAKGIEMLLKAKEVTGLPIVTEIMEPKQIIYFEHVDIIQVGARNMQNFELLKVLGAVDKPILLKRGLSATYEEWLMSAEYIMAGGNSEVMLCERGIRTFETATRNTFDVTAIPFLKEVTHLPIIGDPSHAAGMYKMVRPLSLAATAAGVDGLLIEVHNDPEKSLCDGPQSLKPEVFDETAKSIFKLREALNGI
;
A
#
# COMPACT_ATOMS: atom_id res chain seq x y z
N MET A 1 -19.16 -15.38 2.84
CA MET A 1 -18.96 -16.85 2.94
C MET A 1 -17.90 -17.25 1.93
N ILE A 2 -17.04 -18.20 2.26
CA ILE A 2 -16.02 -18.75 1.34
C ILE A 2 -16.33 -20.20 1.08
N VAL A 3 -16.22 -20.62 -0.18
CA VAL A 3 -16.26 -22.03 -0.58
C VAL A 3 -14.88 -22.40 -1.11
N LYS A 4 -14.19 -23.32 -0.44
CA LYS A 4 -12.94 -23.91 -0.91
C LYS A 4 -13.26 -25.09 -1.81
N VAL A 5 -12.75 -25.05 -3.03
CA VAL A 5 -12.97 -26.09 -4.05
C VAL A 5 -11.86 -27.13 -3.97
N LYS A 6 -12.21 -28.40 -4.11
CA LYS A 6 -11.25 -29.51 -4.11
C LYS A 6 -10.27 -29.38 -5.29
N PRO A 7 -8.98 -29.69 -5.08
CA PRO A 7 -8.02 -29.77 -6.18
C PRO A 7 -8.49 -30.74 -7.27
N GLY A 8 -8.25 -30.37 -8.53
CA GLY A 8 -8.64 -31.19 -9.68
C GLY A 8 -10.09 -31.02 -10.15
N SER A 9 -10.89 -30.17 -9.50
CA SER A 9 -12.24 -29.82 -9.99
C SER A 9 -12.16 -29.14 -11.36
N SER A 10 -13.01 -29.54 -12.30
CA SER A 10 -13.00 -28.97 -13.64
C SER A 10 -13.54 -27.54 -13.67
N LYS A 11 -13.04 -26.72 -14.60
CA LYS A 11 -13.52 -25.35 -14.80
C LYS A 11 -15.04 -25.29 -14.99
N ARG A 12 -15.61 -26.27 -15.72
CA ARG A 12 -17.06 -26.38 -15.95
C ARG A 12 -17.84 -26.56 -14.64
N GLN A 13 -17.36 -27.40 -13.73
CA GLN A 13 -18.01 -27.64 -12.43
C GLN A 13 -17.96 -26.38 -11.55
N ILE A 14 -16.83 -25.65 -11.57
CA ILE A 14 -16.68 -24.38 -10.84
C ILE A 14 -17.65 -23.34 -11.39
N GLU A 15 -17.74 -23.20 -12.72
CA GLU A 15 -18.67 -22.27 -13.38
C GLU A 15 -20.14 -22.61 -13.07
N GLN A 16 -20.50 -23.88 -13.01
CA GLN A 16 -21.84 -24.30 -12.61
C GLN A 16 -22.18 -23.89 -11.19
N LEU A 17 -21.27 -24.09 -10.24
CA LEU A 17 -21.45 -23.67 -8.86
C LEU A 17 -21.56 -22.14 -8.75
N VAL A 18 -20.68 -21.40 -9.43
CA VAL A 18 -20.73 -19.93 -9.47
C VAL A 18 -22.06 -19.42 -10.02
N ASN A 19 -22.53 -20.00 -11.13
CA ASN A 19 -23.81 -19.61 -11.73
C ASN A 19 -24.99 -19.93 -10.81
N TRP A 20 -24.98 -21.07 -10.15
CA TRP A 20 -26.01 -21.43 -9.17
C TRP A 20 -26.07 -20.44 -8.00
N ILE A 21 -24.91 -20.03 -7.46
CA ILE A 21 -24.83 -19.03 -6.38
C ILE A 21 -25.35 -17.66 -6.86
N LYS A 22 -24.98 -17.23 -8.08
CA LYS A 22 -25.45 -15.96 -8.66
C LYS A 22 -26.97 -15.94 -8.84
N GLN A 23 -27.59 -17.07 -9.19
CA GLN A 23 -29.04 -17.19 -9.32
C GLN A 23 -29.79 -17.00 -7.99
N GLN A 24 -29.09 -17.15 -6.84
CA GLN A 24 -29.63 -16.84 -5.52
C GLN A 24 -29.56 -15.33 -5.18
N GLY A 25 -29.19 -14.46 -6.13
CA GLY A 25 -29.08 -13.01 -5.94
C GLY A 25 -27.78 -12.56 -5.23
N LEU A 26 -26.78 -13.45 -5.16
CA LEU A 26 -25.52 -13.17 -4.50
C LEU A 26 -24.41 -12.84 -5.51
N SER A 27 -23.49 -11.98 -5.12
CA SER A 27 -22.28 -11.70 -5.90
C SER A 27 -21.22 -12.76 -5.59
N VAL A 28 -20.42 -13.11 -6.61
CA VAL A 28 -19.39 -14.14 -6.51
C VAL A 28 -18.08 -13.61 -7.05
N GLU A 29 -17.01 -13.78 -6.28
CA GLU A 29 -15.63 -13.63 -6.71
C GLU A 29 -14.92 -14.98 -6.67
N THR A 30 -14.13 -15.28 -7.70
CA THR A 30 -13.36 -16.53 -7.77
C THR A 30 -11.88 -16.20 -7.81
N SER A 31 -11.13 -16.70 -6.86
CA SER A 31 -9.67 -16.65 -6.82
C SER A 31 -9.11 -18.01 -7.23
N PHE A 32 -8.26 -18.01 -8.27
CA PHE A 32 -7.57 -19.20 -8.75
C PHE A 32 -6.12 -19.15 -8.30
N GLY A 33 -5.76 -19.91 -7.28
CA GLY A 33 -4.38 -20.13 -6.86
C GLY A 33 -3.77 -21.36 -7.54
N GLU A 34 -2.46 -21.56 -7.41
CA GLU A 34 -1.75 -22.68 -8.04
C GLU A 34 -2.33 -24.06 -7.63
N ASN A 35 -2.75 -24.20 -6.38
CA ASN A 35 -3.24 -25.48 -5.83
C ASN A 35 -4.64 -25.39 -5.23
N THR A 36 -5.28 -24.24 -5.23
CA THR A 36 -6.55 -24.04 -4.53
C THR A 36 -7.41 -23.03 -5.29
N THR A 37 -8.68 -23.40 -5.55
CA THR A 37 -9.68 -22.44 -6.03
C THR A 37 -10.60 -22.06 -4.90
N ILE A 38 -10.79 -20.76 -4.71
CA ILE A 38 -11.67 -20.19 -3.70
C ILE A 38 -12.79 -19.41 -4.37
N ILE A 39 -14.02 -19.69 -3.97
CA ILE A 39 -15.21 -18.97 -4.39
C ILE A 39 -15.68 -18.12 -3.20
N GLY A 40 -15.51 -16.81 -3.31
CA GLY A 40 -16.01 -15.84 -2.35
C GLY A 40 -17.47 -15.48 -2.66
N ILE A 41 -18.36 -15.70 -1.71
CA ILE A 41 -19.77 -15.31 -1.81
C ILE A 41 -19.97 -14.01 -1.03
N ILE A 42 -20.37 -12.95 -1.75
CA ILE A 42 -20.53 -11.59 -1.24
C ILE A 42 -22.02 -11.21 -1.25
N GLY A 43 -22.50 -10.64 -0.18
CA GLY A 43 -23.90 -10.26 0.04
C GLY A 43 -24.45 -10.83 1.35
N ASP A 44 -25.76 -10.74 1.52
CA ASP A 44 -26.42 -11.36 2.68
C ASP A 44 -26.51 -12.88 2.51
N THR A 45 -25.54 -13.56 3.11
CA THR A 45 -25.46 -15.02 3.08
C THR A 45 -26.22 -15.70 4.23
N SER A 46 -27.07 -14.97 4.98
CA SER A 46 -27.83 -15.52 6.11
C SER A 46 -28.83 -16.58 5.67
N SER A 47 -29.41 -16.42 4.47
CA SER A 47 -30.37 -17.35 3.85
C SER A 47 -29.70 -18.53 3.12
N VAL A 48 -28.39 -18.54 2.98
CA VAL A 48 -27.67 -19.61 2.24
C VAL A 48 -27.49 -20.82 3.16
N ASP A 49 -28.00 -21.95 2.72
CA ASP A 49 -27.78 -23.22 3.43
C ASP A 49 -26.37 -23.73 3.15
N GLU A 50 -25.52 -23.58 4.17
CA GLU A 50 -24.12 -24.02 4.14
C GLU A 50 -24.00 -25.54 3.94
N SER A 51 -24.95 -26.32 4.47
CA SER A 51 -24.95 -27.76 4.37
C SER A 51 -25.15 -28.23 2.93
N LEU A 52 -26.00 -27.53 2.14
CA LEU A 52 -26.19 -27.83 0.72
C LEU A 52 -24.92 -27.60 -0.09
N ILE A 53 -24.23 -26.48 0.15
CA ILE A 53 -22.99 -26.19 -0.55
C ILE A 53 -21.90 -27.19 -0.14
N ASN A 54 -21.79 -27.51 1.15
CA ASN A 54 -20.77 -28.41 1.68
C ASN A 54 -20.98 -29.87 1.21
N ALA A 55 -22.21 -30.25 0.85
CA ALA A 55 -22.55 -31.57 0.30
C ALA A 55 -22.16 -31.74 -1.18
N LEU A 56 -21.79 -30.66 -1.89
CA LEU A 56 -21.40 -30.76 -3.30
C LEU A 56 -20.04 -31.47 -3.44
N GLU A 57 -19.95 -32.38 -4.40
CA GLU A 57 -18.76 -33.22 -4.61
C GLU A 57 -17.46 -32.41 -4.78
N ILE A 58 -17.56 -31.25 -5.46
CA ILE A 58 -16.41 -30.37 -5.74
C ILE A 58 -16.00 -29.50 -4.56
N VAL A 59 -16.79 -29.43 -3.49
CA VAL A 59 -16.54 -28.58 -2.34
C VAL A 59 -15.69 -29.33 -1.31
N GLU A 60 -14.58 -28.72 -0.94
CA GLU A 60 -13.72 -29.21 0.14
C GLU A 60 -14.27 -28.76 1.50
N LYS A 61 -14.60 -27.45 1.59
CA LYS A 61 -15.07 -26.82 2.83
C LYS A 61 -15.79 -25.51 2.56
N VAL A 62 -16.80 -25.22 3.36
CA VAL A 62 -17.46 -23.90 3.42
C VAL A 62 -17.05 -23.22 4.73
N LEU A 63 -16.75 -21.92 4.67
CA LEU A 63 -16.35 -21.11 5.81
C LEU A 63 -17.19 -19.82 5.84
N ARG A 64 -17.83 -19.52 6.96
CA ARG A 64 -18.42 -18.20 7.19
C ARG A 64 -17.34 -17.25 7.67
N ILE A 65 -17.19 -16.12 6.97
CA ILE A 65 -16.28 -15.07 7.37
C ILE A 65 -17.04 -14.09 8.24
N GLN A 66 -16.56 -13.90 9.43
CA GLN A 66 -17.15 -12.97 10.40
C GLN A 66 -16.60 -11.56 10.24
N GLU A 67 -15.37 -11.42 9.70
CA GLU A 67 -14.73 -10.13 9.46
C GLU A 67 -15.54 -9.29 8.46
N PRO A 68 -15.70 -7.97 8.68
CA PRO A 68 -16.50 -7.09 7.82
C PRO A 68 -15.89 -6.87 6.44
N TYR A 69 -14.56 -7.01 6.30
CA TYR A 69 -13.84 -6.91 5.02
C TYR A 69 -13.73 -8.28 4.35
N LYS A 70 -13.85 -8.31 3.03
CA LYS A 70 -13.89 -9.54 2.21
C LYS A 70 -12.75 -9.59 1.21
N LYS A 71 -12.67 -8.62 0.28
CA LYS A 71 -11.68 -8.60 -0.79
C LYS A 71 -10.25 -8.48 -0.28
N VAL A 72 -10.01 -7.70 0.78
CA VAL A 72 -8.69 -7.57 1.41
C VAL A 72 -8.31 -8.76 2.30
N ASN A 73 -9.25 -9.68 2.57
CA ASN A 73 -9.06 -10.77 3.51
C ASN A 73 -8.27 -11.92 2.88
N ARG A 74 -7.18 -12.34 3.52
CA ARG A 74 -6.35 -13.47 3.06
C ARG A 74 -7.14 -14.77 2.90
N LYS A 75 -8.23 -14.96 3.63
CA LYS A 75 -9.11 -16.13 3.47
C LYS A 75 -9.79 -16.15 2.09
N PHE A 76 -10.04 -14.97 1.46
CA PHE A 76 -10.56 -14.86 0.10
C PHE A 76 -9.46 -14.95 -0.96
N HIS A 77 -8.29 -14.45 -0.67
CA HIS A 77 -7.13 -14.44 -1.56
C HIS A 77 -5.91 -14.95 -0.79
N PRO A 78 -5.66 -16.27 -0.75
CA PRO A 78 -4.61 -16.87 0.09
C PRO A 78 -3.19 -16.47 -0.32
N GLU A 79 -2.97 -16.19 -1.59
CA GLU A 79 -1.67 -15.83 -2.14
C GLU A 79 -1.39 -14.34 -1.97
N ASP A 80 -0.12 -13.97 -1.82
CA ASP A 80 0.27 -12.57 -1.72
C ASP A 80 -0.03 -11.82 -3.03
N THR A 81 -0.58 -10.63 -2.89
CA THR A 81 -0.72 -9.72 -4.04
C THR A 81 0.66 -9.22 -4.48
N VAL A 82 0.92 -9.30 -5.78
CA VAL A 82 2.10 -8.72 -6.42
C VAL A 82 1.65 -7.62 -7.37
N ILE A 83 1.97 -6.38 -7.03
CA ILE A 83 1.72 -5.23 -7.90
C ILE A 83 2.91 -5.06 -8.82
N THR A 84 2.66 -4.97 -10.14
CA THR A 84 3.70 -4.80 -11.15
C THR A 84 3.50 -3.49 -11.89
N LEU A 85 4.44 -2.55 -11.76
CA LEU A 85 4.41 -1.27 -12.45
C LEU A 85 4.82 -1.41 -13.93
N GLU A 86 4.47 -0.43 -14.77
CA GLU A 86 4.75 -0.45 -16.21
C GLU A 86 6.26 -0.67 -16.54
N ASN A 87 7.17 -0.17 -15.71
CA ASN A 87 8.60 -0.36 -15.87
C ASN A 87 9.12 -1.73 -15.38
N GLY A 88 8.23 -2.63 -14.94
CA GLY A 88 8.57 -3.96 -14.44
C GLY A 88 8.91 -4.02 -12.94
N THR A 89 8.90 -2.91 -12.21
CA THR A 89 9.08 -2.90 -10.74
C THR A 89 7.94 -3.65 -10.08
N LYS A 90 8.27 -4.61 -9.19
CA LYS A 90 7.30 -5.42 -8.46
C LYS A 90 7.30 -5.09 -6.97
N ILE A 91 6.11 -5.16 -6.34
CA ILE A 91 5.88 -4.86 -4.92
C ILE A 91 5.03 -5.98 -4.32
N GLY A 92 5.44 -6.55 -3.20
CA GLY A 92 4.75 -7.68 -2.56
C GLY A 92 5.20 -9.04 -3.08
N GLY A 93 4.76 -10.13 -2.46
CA GLY A 93 5.11 -11.49 -2.85
C GLY A 93 6.63 -11.76 -2.84
N GLY A 94 7.35 -11.27 -1.83
CA GLY A 94 8.81 -11.37 -1.73
C GLY A 94 9.60 -10.25 -2.43
N ASN A 95 8.97 -9.47 -3.33
CA ASN A 95 9.59 -8.29 -3.93
C ASN A 95 9.59 -7.11 -2.96
N PHE A 96 10.57 -6.21 -3.11
CA PHE A 96 10.76 -5.11 -2.18
C PHE A 96 10.77 -3.74 -2.88
N ALA A 97 9.93 -2.83 -2.41
CA ALA A 97 9.88 -1.46 -2.87
C ALA A 97 10.64 -0.52 -1.93
N LEU A 98 11.74 0.09 -2.40
CA LEU A 98 12.39 1.19 -1.70
C LEU A 98 11.97 2.50 -2.34
N MET A 99 10.98 3.15 -1.73
CA MET A 99 10.41 4.43 -2.16
C MET A 99 11.14 5.55 -1.45
N ALA A 100 11.86 6.40 -2.16
CA ALA A 100 12.63 7.47 -1.55
C ALA A 100 12.54 8.78 -2.35
N GLY A 101 12.67 9.92 -1.64
CA GLY A 101 12.62 11.25 -2.21
C GLY A 101 12.13 12.29 -1.21
N PRO A 102 11.96 13.56 -1.60
CA PRO A 102 11.66 14.63 -0.67
C PRO A 102 10.22 14.59 -0.15
N CYS A 103 9.98 15.17 1.02
CA CYS A 103 8.63 15.36 1.55
C CYS A 103 7.76 16.12 0.56
N SER A 104 8.27 17.23 0.04
CA SER A 104 7.61 18.06 -0.97
C SER A 104 8.51 18.31 -2.17
N VAL A 105 7.89 18.42 -3.35
CA VAL A 105 8.54 18.96 -4.54
C VAL A 105 8.61 20.48 -4.38
N GLU A 106 9.82 21.05 -4.48
CA GLU A 106 10.07 22.46 -4.22
C GLU A 106 10.59 23.19 -5.46
N THR A 107 11.57 22.61 -6.15
CA THR A 107 12.07 23.06 -7.45
C THR A 107 12.34 21.85 -8.37
N GLU A 108 12.47 22.14 -9.66
CA GLU A 108 12.82 21.10 -10.64
C GLU A 108 14.23 20.53 -10.38
N GLU A 109 15.18 21.40 -10.04
CA GLU A 109 16.55 21.01 -9.72
C GLU A 109 16.58 20.12 -8.48
N GLN A 110 15.86 20.51 -7.42
CA GLN A 110 15.80 19.73 -6.16
C GLN A 110 15.29 18.32 -6.41
N ILE A 111 14.17 18.17 -7.13
CA ILE A 111 13.57 16.84 -7.32
C ILE A 111 14.41 15.96 -8.24
N ILE A 112 15.00 16.52 -9.33
CA ILE A 112 15.87 15.77 -10.24
C ILE A 112 17.16 15.35 -9.56
N GLU A 113 17.79 16.22 -8.79
CA GLU A 113 19.01 15.92 -8.05
C GLU A 113 18.74 14.82 -7.01
N THR A 114 17.69 14.99 -6.19
CA THR A 114 17.31 13.98 -5.20
C THR A 114 16.98 12.64 -5.85
N ALA A 115 16.26 12.62 -6.98
CA ALA A 115 15.92 11.41 -7.72
C ALA A 115 17.16 10.64 -8.20
N LYS A 116 18.19 11.35 -8.69
CA LYS A 116 19.47 10.74 -9.06
C LYS A 116 20.18 10.10 -7.88
N TYR A 117 20.25 10.78 -6.74
CA TYR A 117 20.87 10.25 -5.52
C TYR A 117 20.16 9.01 -5.01
N VAL A 118 18.82 9.05 -4.86
CA VAL A 118 18.10 7.90 -4.31
C VAL A 118 18.15 6.71 -5.25
N LYS A 119 18.13 6.91 -6.58
CA LYS A 119 18.32 5.84 -7.56
C LYS A 119 19.70 5.20 -7.41
N ALA A 120 20.76 5.99 -7.32
CA ALA A 120 22.13 5.48 -7.16
C ALA A 120 22.29 4.64 -5.89
N SER A 121 21.54 4.95 -4.83
CA SER A 121 21.51 4.21 -3.57
C SER A 121 20.56 3.00 -3.57
N GLY A 122 19.92 2.68 -4.69
CA GLY A 122 19.10 1.48 -4.86
C GLY A 122 17.59 1.68 -4.64
N ALA A 123 17.09 2.93 -4.50
CA ALA A 123 15.66 3.18 -4.56
C ALA A 123 15.13 2.82 -5.95
N ASN A 124 13.97 2.15 -5.99
CA ASN A 124 13.32 1.74 -7.23
C ASN A 124 12.00 2.50 -7.50
N ILE A 125 11.60 3.39 -6.60
CA ILE A 125 10.46 4.28 -6.76
C ILE A 125 10.82 5.66 -6.17
N LEU A 126 10.53 6.73 -6.93
CA LEU A 126 10.66 8.12 -6.46
C LEU A 126 9.39 8.54 -5.73
N ARG A 127 9.52 9.06 -4.51
CA ARG A 127 8.41 9.71 -3.81
C ARG A 127 8.61 11.23 -3.76
N GLY A 128 7.52 11.96 -3.84
CA GLY A 128 7.51 13.41 -3.67
C GLY A 128 6.09 13.95 -3.55
N GLY A 129 5.84 14.85 -2.60
CA GLY A 129 4.52 15.45 -2.42
C GLY A 129 4.33 16.66 -3.33
N ALA A 130 3.42 16.62 -4.29
CA ALA A 130 3.00 17.75 -5.10
C ALA A 130 1.90 18.58 -4.41
N PHE A 131 0.99 17.91 -3.73
CA PHE A 131 -0.04 18.50 -2.87
C PHE A 131 0.28 18.18 -1.41
N LYS A 132 0.05 19.12 -0.50
CA LYS A 132 0.43 18.98 0.93
C LYS A 132 -0.75 19.28 1.86
N PRO A 133 -1.28 18.28 2.60
CA PRO A 133 -2.28 18.51 3.62
C PRO A 133 -1.63 19.17 4.85
N ARG A 134 -1.89 20.44 5.08
CA ARG A 134 -1.28 21.20 6.19
C ARG A 134 -2.31 21.56 7.25
N SER A 135 -1.90 21.45 8.53
CA SER A 135 -2.73 21.89 9.65
C SER A 135 -2.84 23.43 9.74
N SER A 136 -1.83 24.15 9.24
CA SER A 136 -1.84 25.60 9.15
C SER A 136 -2.03 26.07 7.70
N PRO A 137 -2.96 26.98 7.42
CA PRO A 137 -3.15 27.54 6.08
C PRO A 137 -1.98 28.39 5.61
N TYR A 138 -1.11 28.81 6.52
CA TYR A 138 0.08 29.63 6.22
C TYR A 138 1.31 28.79 5.87
N SER A 139 1.26 27.48 6.06
CA SER A 139 2.34 26.59 5.68
C SER A 139 2.37 26.34 4.18
N PHE A 140 3.51 25.94 3.64
CA PHE A 140 3.65 25.56 2.23
C PHE A 140 2.64 24.47 1.85
N GLN A 141 1.79 24.74 0.86
CA GLN A 141 0.68 23.88 0.45
C GLN A 141 1.05 22.91 -0.68
N GLY A 142 2.31 22.92 -1.14
CA GLY A 142 2.76 22.20 -2.33
C GLY A 142 2.59 23.04 -3.60
N LEU A 143 3.18 22.56 -4.69
CA LEU A 143 3.13 23.21 -6.01
C LEU A 143 1.96 22.75 -6.89
N GLY A 144 1.15 21.80 -6.39
CA GLY A 144 -0.01 21.29 -7.13
C GLY A 144 0.38 20.65 -8.45
N ALA A 145 -0.35 20.94 -9.51
CA ALA A 145 -0.11 20.39 -10.86
C ALA A 145 1.33 20.61 -11.35
N LYS A 146 1.91 21.80 -11.07
CA LYS A 146 3.31 22.08 -11.40
C LYS A 146 4.29 21.14 -10.68
N GLY A 147 4.00 20.75 -9.46
CA GLY A 147 4.79 19.76 -8.73
C GLY A 147 4.72 18.38 -9.37
N ILE A 148 3.56 17.98 -9.91
CA ILE A 148 3.43 16.74 -10.70
C ILE A 148 4.26 16.82 -11.99
N GLU A 149 4.21 17.92 -12.73
CA GLU A 149 5.03 18.12 -13.93
C GLU A 149 6.53 17.95 -13.63
N MET A 150 7.01 18.51 -12.52
CA MET A 150 8.40 18.35 -12.08
C MET A 150 8.75 16.90 -11.71
N LEU A 151 7.82 16.17 -11.05
CA LEU A 151 7.98 14.74 -10.79
C LEU A 151 8.08 13.92 -12.07
N LEU A 152 7.26 14.23 -13.06
CA LEU A 152 7.29 13.57 -14.37
C LEU A 152 8.62 13.80 -15.09
N LYS A 153 9.18 15.01 -15.03
CA LYS A 153 10.53 15.28 -15.54
C LYS A 153 11.61 14.47 -14.81
N ALA A 154 11.51 14.36 -13.49
CA ALA A 154 12.44 13.53 -12.72
C ALA A 154 12.31 12.04 -13.08
N LYS A 155 11.07 11.55 -13.34
CA LYS A 155 10.80 10.21 -13.88
C LYS A 155 11.46 10.03 -15.25
N GLU A 156 11.30 10.98 -16.17
CA GLU A 156 11.92 10.93 -17.50
C GLU A 156 13.45 10.85 -17.43
N VAL A 157 14.08 11.65 -16.55
CA VAL A 157 15.54 11.69 -16.40
C VAL A 157 16.08 10.42 -15.73
N THR A 158 15.35 9.85 -14.78
CA THR A 158 15.86 8.75 -13.97
C THR A 158 15.28 7.37 -14.31
N GLY A 159 14.12 7.33 -14.97
CA GLY A 159 13.36 6.08 -15.19
C GLY A 159 12.71 5.52 -13.93
N LEU A 160 12.76 6.22 -12.79
CA LEU A 160 12.06 5.81 -11.58
C LEU A 160 10.55 6.06 -11.72
N PRO A 161 9.69 5.07 -11.48
CA PRO A 161 8.27 5.31 -11.30
C PRO A 161 8.03 6.23 -10.11
N ILE A 162 6.93 6.96 -10.12
CA ILE A 162 6.64 7.99 -9.10
C ILE A 162 5.44 7.62 -8.24
N VAL A 163 5.53 7.93 -6.94
CA VAL A 163 4.40 7.93 -6.01
C VAL A 163 4.20 9.33 -5.46
N THR A 164 2.97 9.86 -5.55
CA THR A 164 2.61 11.17 -5.01
C THR A 164 1.20 11.17 -4.42
N GLU A 165 0.96 12.08 -3.46
CA GLU A 165 -0.29 12.13 -2.70
C GLU A 165 -1.39 12.88 -3.46
N ILE A 166 -2.60 12.29 -3.47
CA ILE A 166 -3.84 12.95 -3.87
C ILE A 166 -4.61 13.39 -2.61
N MET A 167 -5.23 14.56 -2.64
CA MET A 167 -5.98 15.10 -1.50
C MET A 167 -7.49 15.12 -1.71
N GLU A 168 -7.95 15.27 -2.96
CA GLU A 168 -9.37 15.36 -3.29
C GLU A 168 -9.68 14.75 -4.66
N PRO A 169 -10.92 14.27 -4.90
CA PRO A 169 -11.30 13.61 -6.15
C PRO A 169 -11.01 14.41 -7.42
N LYS A 170 -11.18 15.72 -7.37
CA LYS A 170 -10.99 16.60 -8.54
C LYS A 170 -9.55 16.59 -9.08
N GLN A 171 -8.58 16.24 -8.24
CA GLN A 171 -7.18 16.22 -8.62
C GLN A 171 -6.82 15.00 -9.50
N ILE A 172 -7.70 14.01 -9.63
CA ILE A 172 -7.42 12.77 -10.38
C ILE A 172 -6.97 13.04 -11.82
N ILE A 173 -7.42 14.13 -12.43
CA ILE A 173 -7.05 14.54 -13.79
C ILE A 173 -5.55 14.82 -13.96
N TYR A 174 -4.83 15.11 -12.87
CA TYR A 174 -3.39 15.36 -12.88
C TYR A 174 -2.57 14.06 -12.73
N PHE A 175 -3.22 12.92 -12.42
CA PHE A 175 -2.55 11.66 -12.07
C PHE A 175 -2.44 10.68 -13.24
N GLU A 176 -2.77 11.08 -14.45
CA GLU A 176 -2.75 10.21 -15.65
C GLU A 176 -1.40 9.50 -15.84
N HIS A 177 -0.27 10.21 -15.64
CA HIS A 177 1.08 9.67 -15.80
C HIS A 177 1.81 9.37 -14.49
N VAL A 178 1.11 9.45 -13.36
CA VAL A 178 1.59 9.02 -12.05
C VAL A 178 1.46 7.49 -11.95
N ASP A 179 2.49 6.82 -11.42
CA ASP A 179 2.49 5.36 -11.36
C ASP A 179 1.76 4.81 -10.13
N ILE A 180 1.88 5.49 -8.99
CA ILE A 180 1.25 5.09 -7.73
C ILE A 180 0.59 6.31 -7.09
N ILE A 181 -0.68 6.19 -6.74
CA ILE A 181 -1.42 7.26 -6.04
C ILE A 181 -1.36 7.00 -4.53
N GLN A 182 -0.80 7.95 -3.78
CA GLN A 182 -0.80 7.88 -2.33
C GLN A 182 -2.05 8.53 -1.75
N VAL A 183 -2.72 7.83 -0.83
CA VAL A 183 -3.75 8.40 0.06
C VAL A 183 -3.11 8.69 1.41
N GLY A 184 -3.06 9.95 1.79
CA GLY A 184 -2.48 10.39 3.06
C GLY A 184 -3.29 9.93 4.27
N ALA A 185 -2.63 9.83 5.43
CA ALA A 185 -3.25 9.33 6.67
C ALA A 185 -4.51 10.13 7.10
N ARG A 186 -4.57 11.42 6.77
CA ARG A 186 -5.75 12.26 7.06
C ARG A 186 -6.92 11.99 6.14
N ASN A 187 -6.68 11.35 4.99
CA ASN A 187 -7.67 10.97 3.97
C ASN A 187 -8.01 9.48 3.98
N MET A 188 -7.48 8.70 4.93
CA MET A 188 -7.74 7.26 4.99
C MET A 188 -9.24 6.93 5.00
N GLN A 189 -10.05 7.75 5.66
CA GLN A 189 -11.50 7.60 5.76
C GLN A 189 -12.28 8.62 4.90
N ASN A 190 -11.64 9.24 3.93
CA ASN A 190 -12.35 10.05 2.93
C ASN A 190 -12.99 9.12 1.89
N PHE A 191 -14.13 8.52 2.25
CA PHE A 191 -14.77 7.48 1.44
C PHE A 191 -15.15 7.96 0.04
N GLU A 192 -15.46 9.25 -0.15
CA GLU A 192 -15.73 9.78 -1.49
C GLU A 192 -14.46 9.76 -2.36
N LEU A 193 -13.29 10.06 -1.79
CA LEU A 193 -12.02 9.89 -2.48
C LEU A 193 -11.74 8.41 -2.76
N LEU A 194 -11.94 7.53 -1.77
CA LEU A 194 -11.66 6.09 -1.92
C LEU A 194 -12.55 5.45 -3.00
N LYS A 195 -13.81 5.86 -3.15
CA LYS A 195 -14.70 5.39 -4.23
C LYS A 195 -14.17 5.79 -5.61
N VAL A 196 -13.69 7.02 -5.77
CA VAL A 196 -13.07 7.47 -7.04
C VAL A 196 -11.83 6.64 -7.33
N LEU A 197 -10.97 6.40 -6.33
CA LEU A 197 -9.75 5.59 -6.48
C LEU A 197 -10.04 4.10 -6.73
N GLY A 198 -11.19 3.62 -6.30
CA GLY A 198 -11.66 2.27 -6.62
C GLY A 198 -12.01 2.07 -8.11
N ALA A 199 -12.28 3.16 -8.84
CA ALA A 199 -12.63 3.13 -10.25
C ALA A 199 -11.46 3.45 -11.21
N VAL A 200 -10.24 3.69 -10.66
CA VAL A 200 -9.04 3.96 -11.47
C VAL A 200 -8.16 2.71 -11.57
N ASP A 201 -7.50 2.56 -12.70
CA ASP A 201 -6.57 1.45 -12.97
C ASP A 201 -5.13 1.90 -12.64
N LYS A 202 -4.88 2.15 -11.34
CA LYS A 202 -3.57 2.55 -10.82
C LYS A 202 -3.37 2.03 -9.39
N PRO A 203 -2.15 1.59 -9.04
CA PRO A 203 -1.80 1.19 -7.69
C PRO A 203 -2.04 2.31 -6.66
N ILE A 204 -2.62 1.93 -5.52
CA ILE A 204 -2.93 2.85 -4.42
C ILE A 204 -2.09 2.52 -3.19
N LEU A 205 -1.34 3.50 -2.68
CA LEU A 205 -0.63 3.43 -1.41
C LEU A 205 -1.49 4.08 -0.32
N LEU A 206 -2.19 3.26 0.48
CA LEU A 206 -3.11 3.73 1.52
C LEU A 206 -2.40 3.84 2.87
N LYS A 207 -2.13 5.06 3.33
CA LYS A 207 -1.53 5.32 4.64
C LYS A 207 -2.54 5.14 5.76
N ARG A 208 -2.11 4.47 6.85
CA ARG A 208 -2.89 4.31 8.08
C ARG A 208 -3.21 5.66 8.72
N GLY A 209 -4.44 5.85 9.15
CA GLY A 209 -4.86 7.00 9.94
C GLY A 209 -4.17 7.04 11.31
N LEU A 210 -3.97 8.24 11.86
CA LEU A 210 -3.18 8.47 13.08
C LEU A 210 -3.73 7.77 14.33
N SER A 211 -5.02 7.43 14.34
CA SER A 211 -5.69 6.74 15.45
C SER A 211 -6.56 5.57 14.95
N ALA A 212 -6.28 5.09 13.74
CA ALA A 212 -7.05 4.05 13.10
C ALA A 212 -6.64 2.66 13.60
N THR A 213 -7.65 1.84 13.89
CA THR A 213 -7.46 0.40 14.13
C THR A 213 -7.07 -0.31 12.83
N TYR A 214 -6.61 -1.55 12.93
CA TYR A 214 -6.34 -2.38 11.75
C TYR A 214 -7.61 -2.64 10.94
N GLU A 215 -8.73 -2.87 11.62
CA GLU A 215 -10.04 -3.10 10.98
C GLU A 215 -10.49 -1.86 10.17
N GLU A 216 -10.43 -0.67 10.74
CA GLU A 216 -10.78 0.58 10.03
C GLU A 216 -9.88 0.80 8.80
N TRP A 217 -8.60 0.45 8.91
CA TRP A 217 -7.66 0.58 7.81
C TRP A 217 -7.94 -0.45 6.70
N LEU A 218 -8.19 -1.71 7.06
CA LEU A 218 -8.59 -2.76 6.13
C LEU A 218 -9.94 -2.46 5.46
N MET A 219 -10.90 -1.90 6.21
CA MET A 219 -12.19 -1.44 5.65
C MET A 219 -12.01 -0.30 4.65
N SER A 220 -11.05 0.60 4.88
CA SER A 220 -10.72 1.66 3.91
C SER A 220 -10.12 1.08 2.62
N ALA A 221 -9.25 0.07 2.73
CA ALA A 221 -8.74 -0.67 1.57
C ALA A 221 -9.87 -1.45 0.85
N GLU A 222 -10.81 -2.05 1.61
CA GLU A 222 -11.99 -2.72 1.06
C GLU A 222 -12.84 -1.79 0.21
N TYR A 223 -13.01 -0.51 0.59
CA TYR A 223 -13.72 0.49 -0.22
C TYR A 223 -13.10 0.66 -1.61
N ILE A 224 -11.79 0.74 -1.69
CA ILE A 224 -11.06 0.85 -2.96
C ILE A 224 -11.26 -0.43 -3.79
N MET A 225 -11.04 -1.59 -3.17
CA MET A 225 -11.14 -2.88 -3.85
C MET A 225 -12.58 -3.21 -4.27
N ALA A 226 -13.58 -2.81 -3.49
CA ALA A 226 -15.00 -2.96 -3.85
C ALA A 226 -15.35 -2.15 -5.10
N GLY A 227 -14.68 -1.03 -5.34
CA GLY A 227 -14.81 -0.21 -6.55
C GLY A 227 -14.23 -0.85 -7.81
N GLY A 228 -13.41 -1.91 -7.68
CA GLY A 228 -12.80 -2.64 -8.80
C GLY A 228 -11.27 -2.61 -8.82
N ASN A 229 -10.62 -1.70 -8.09
CA ASN A 229 -9.16 -1.59 -8.05
C ASN A 229 -8.57 -2.56 -7.02
N SER A 230 -7.91 -3.61 -7.48
CA SER A 230 -7.26 -4.62 -6.63
C SER A 230 -5.80 -4.30 -6.27
N GLU A 231 -5.21 -3.26 -6.85
CA GLU A 231 -3.81 -2.90 -6.65
C GLU A 231 -3.62 -1.94 -5.47
N VAL A 232 -3.87 -2.44 -4.26
CA VAL A 232 -3.78 -1.65 -3.02
C VAL A 232 -2.61 -2.12 -2.17
N MET A 233 -1.82 -1.17 -1.66
CA MET A 233 -0.77 -1.36 -0.65
C MET A 233 -1.14 -0.63 0.63
N LEU A 234 -0.85 -1.23 1.77
CA LEU A 234 -1.01 -0.63 3.08
C LEU A 234 0.30 0.03 3.53
N CYS A 235 0.25 1.25 4.08
CA CYS A 235 1.45 1.93 4.58
C CYS A 235 1.31 2.31 6.05
N GLU A 236 2.04 1.58 6.92
CA GLU A 236 2.17 1.91 8.34
C GLU A 236 3.11 3.13 8.48
N ARG A 237 2.66 4.17 9.19
CA ARG A 237 3.35 5.44 9.33
C ARG A 237 3.38 6.02 10.75
N GLY A 238 3.10 5.17 11.73
CA GLY A 238 2.97 5.54 13.13
C GLY A 238 1.55 5.99 13.52
N ILE A 239 1.21 5.68 14.75
CA ILE A 239 -0.06 6.05 15.38
C ILE A 239 0.19 7.00 16.54
N ARG A 240 -0.82 7.80 16.90
CA ARG A 240 -0.80 8.61 18.11
C ARG A 240 -0.96 7.71 19.33
N THR A 241 -0.06 7.89 20.27
CA THR A 241 -0.13 7.26 21.59
C THR A 241 0.04 8.34 22.66
N PHE A 242 0.12 7.94 23.91
CA PHE A 242 0.45 8.83 25.01
C PHE A 242 1.91 9.33 24.97
N GLU A 243 2.81 8.64 24.22
CA GLU A 243 4.22 9.03 24.10
C GLU A 243 4.38 10.23 23.16
N THR A 244 5.15 11.22 23.60
CA THR A 244 5.37 12.48 22.89
C THR A 244 6.83 12.75 22.51
N ALA A 245 7.76 11.85 22.88
CA ALA A 245 9.18 11.99 22.53
C ALA A 245 9.42 11.82 21.03
N THR A 246 8.55 11.08 20.33
CA THR A 246 8.52 10.99 18.88
C THR A 246 7.18 11.53 18.35
N ARG A 247 7.15 11.91 17.08
CA ARG A 247 5.94 12.45 16.44
C ARG A 247 4.76 11.47 16.53
N ASN A 248 5.02 10.18 16.32
CA ASN A 248 4.07 9.08 16.48
C ASN A 248 4.84 7.83 16.92
N THR A 249 4.14 6.84 17.44
CA THR A 249 4.69 5.52 17.72
C THR A 249 4.62 4.66 16.46
N PHE A 250 5.76 4.18 15.97
CA PHE A 250 5.80 3.27 14.83
C PHE A 250 5.34 1.88 15.27
N ASP A 251 4.20 1.43 14.74
CA ASP A 251 3.61 0.16 15.09
C ASP A 251 4.21 -0.98 14.25
N VAL A 252 5.37 -1.47 14.66
CA VAL A 252 6.05 -2.59 13.98
C VAL A 252 5.21 -3.87 14.07
N THR A 253 4.37 -4.04 15.11
CA THR A 253 3.51 -5.21 15.27
C THR A 253 2.41 -5.29 14.21
N ALA A 254 2.03 -4.17 13.60
CA ALA A 254 1.11 -4.14 12.47
C ALA A 254 1.58 -5.00 11.31
N ILE A 255 2.89 -5.09 11.08
CA ILE A 255 3.47 -5.77 9.92
C ILE A 255 3.17 -7.28 9.94
N PRO A 256 3.64 -8.06 10.91
CA PRO A 256 3.37 -9.49 10.96
C PRO A 256 1.87 -9.79 11.12
N PHE A 257 1.13 -8.99 11.92
CA PHE A 257 -0.31 -9.18 12.09
C PHE A 257 -1.06 -9.04 10.75
N LEU A 258 -0.79 -7.98 9.98
CA LEU A 258 -1.45 -7.76 8.69
C LEU A 258 -1.06 -8.83 7.67
N LYS A 259 0.17 -9.34 7.70
CA LYS A 259 0.58 -10.46 6.84
C LYS A 259 -0.25 -11.73 7.07
N GLU A 260 -0.79 -11.94 8.25
CA GLU A 260 -1.68 -13.08 8.55
C GLU A 260 -3.12 -12.85 8.05
N VAL A 261 -3.63 -11.62 8.12
CA VAL A 261 -5.06 -11.35 7.86
C VAL A 261 -5.36 -10.80 6.48
N THR A 262 -4.36 -10.21 5.78
CA THR A 262 -4.52 -9.69 4.41
C THR A 262 -3.42 -10.18 3.49
N HIS A 263 -3.70 -10.20 2.19
CA HIS A 263 -2.77 -10.53 1.13
C HIS A 263 -2.09 -9.30 0.52
N LEU A 264 -2.47 -8.09 0.96
CA LEU A 264 -1.98 -6.83 0.40
C LEU A 264 -0.53 -6.56 0.81
N PRO A 265 0.29 -5.96 -0.06
CA PRO A 265 1.65 -5.53 0.29
C PRO A 265 1.64 -4.50 1.43
N ILE A 266 2.62 -4.61 2.35
CA ILE A 266 2.75 -3.74 3.51
C ILE A 266 4.02 -2.93 3.41
N ILE A 267 3.88 -1.61 3.44
CA ILE A 267 4.96 -0.63 3.37
C ILE A 267 5.14 0.03 4.75
N GLY A 268 6.37 0.27 5.13
CA GLY A 268 6.70 1.04 6.34
C GLY A 268 7.15 2.46 6.02
N ASP A 269 6.67 3.45 6.76
CA ASP A 269 7.09 4.86 6.65
C ASP A 269 7.70 5.34 7.97
N PRO A 270 8.98 5.05 8.22
CA PRO A 270 9.68 5.43 9.44
C PRO A 270 9.88 6.94 9.57
N SER A 271 9.96 7.67 8.45
CA SER A 271 10.15 9.13 8.44
C SER A 271 8.99 9.85 9.11
N HIS A 272 7.75 9.55 8.69
CA HIS A 272 6.55 10.15 9.29
C HIS A 272 6.18 9.55 10.64
N ALA A 273 6.64 8.34 10.94
CA ALA A 273 6.44 7.74 12.25
C ALA A 273 7.22 8.52 13.32
N ALA A 274 8.53 8.57 13.21
CA ALA A 274 9.37 9.20 14.22
C ALA A 274 9.38 10.73 14.18
N GLY A 275 9.34 11.32 12.97
CA GLY A 275 9.49 12.77 12.79
C GLY A 275 10.91 13.28 13.04
N MET A 276 11.90 12.38 13.12
CA MET A 276 13.31 12.66 13.40
C MET A 276 14.22 11.79 12.53
N TYR A 277 15.15 12.39 11.79
CA TYR A 277 16.04 11.68 10.86
C TYR A 277 16.88 10.58 11.54
N LYS A 278 17.32 10.79 12.79
CA LYS A 278 18.13 9.82 13.56
C LYS A 278 17.41 8.48 13.79
N MET A 279 16.07 8.49 13.80
CA MET A 279 15.25 7.30 14.03
C MET A 279 14.90 6.57 12.75
N VAL A 280 15.09 7.17 11.58
CA VAL A 280 14.69 6.58 10.30
C VAL A 280 15.42 5.26 10.04
N ARG A 281 16.76 5.22 10.18
CA ARG A 281 17.54 3.99 9.95
C ARG A 281 17.15 2.85 10.91
N PRO A 282 17.15 3.01 12.24
CA PRO A 282 16.78 1.91 13.14
C PRO A 282 15.34 1.42 12.93
N LEU A 283 14.39 2.32 12.67
CA LEU A 283 13.00 1.92 12.38
C LEU A 283 12.84 1.26 11.00
N SER A 284 13.62 1.66 10.00
CA SER A 284 13.70 0.98 8.71
C SER A 284 14.16 -0.47 8.87
N LEU A 285 15.20 -0.70 9.66
CA LEU A 285 15.72 -2.04 9.94
C LEU A 285 14.72 -2.88 10.74
N ALA A 286 14.06 -2.30 11.74
CA ALA A 286 13.02 -2.99 12.50
C ALA A 286 11.84 -3.42 11.60
N ALA A 287 11.36 -2.54 10.73
CA ALA A 287 10.31 -2.85 9.78
C ALA A 287 10.75 -3.93 8.77
N THR A 288 11.99 -3.85 8.27
CA THR A 288 12.56 -4.85 7.36
C THR A 288 12.63 -6.22 8.04
N ALA A 289 13.08 -6.28 9.28
CA ALA A 289 13.13 -7.52 10.07
C ALA A 289 11.72 -8.09 10.35
N ALA A 290 10.71 -7.22 10.49
CA ALA A 290 9.33 -7.62 10.66
C ALA A 290 8.64 -8.09 9.37
N GLY A 291 9.30 -7.98 8.20
CA GLY A 291 8.82 -8.54 6.93
C GLY A 291 8.01 -7.60 6.05
N VAL A 292 8.26 -6.27 6.08
CA VAL A 292 7.62 -5.33 5.13
C VAL A 292 7.98 -5.66 3.67
N ASP A 293 7.06 -5.36 2.77
CA ASP A 293 7.27 -5.44 1.31
C ASP A 293 7.94 -4.19 0.74
N GLY A 294 8.16 -3.17 1.55
CA GLY A 294 8.86 -1.96 1.15
C GLY A 294 8.92 -0.90 2.23
N LEU A 295 9.67 0.14 1.94
CA LEU A 295 9.83 1.31 2.81
C LEU A 295 9.59 2.60 2.03
N LEU A 296 9.02 3.59 2.70
CA LEU A 296 8.82 4.96 2.21
C LEU A 296 9.67 5.91 3.06
N ILE A 297 10.75 6.43 2.51
CA ILE A 297 11.76 7.21 3.24
C ILE A 297 11.87 8.62 2.66
N GLU A 298 11.89 9.63 3.52
CA GLU A 298 12.12 11.01 3.12
C GLU A 298 13.61 11.31 3.00
N VAL A 299 14.00 11.80 1.82
CA VAL A 299 15.38 12.21 1.48
C VAL A 299 15.33 13.59 0.87
N HIS A 300 16.19 14.48 1.32
CA HIS A 300 16.31 15.83 0.78
C HIS A 300 17.79 16.20 0.61
N ASN A 301 18.14 16.85 -0.49
CA ASN A 301 19.52 17.27 -0.76
C ASN A 301 20.03 18.32 0.25
N ASP A 302 19.15 19.16 0.81
CA ASP A 302 19.45 20.14 1.86
C ASP A 302 18.29 20.22 2.88
N PRO A 303 18.19 19.28 3.86
CA PRO A 303 17.07 19.22 4.79
C PRO A 303 16.86 20.50 5.63
N GLU A 304 17.92 21.30 5.83
CA GLU A 304 17.87 22.53 6.61
C GLU A 304 17.09 23.65 5.90
N LYS A 305 17.07 23.60 4.54
CA LYS A 305 16.32 24.53 3.69
C LYS A 305 14.96 23.99 3.23
N SER A 306 14.63 22.76 3.61
CA SER A 306 13.37 22.13 3.19
C SER A 306 12.16 22.94 3.63
N LEU A 307 11.20 23.15 2.73
CA LEU A 307 9.94 23.84 3.00
C LEU A 307 8.97 22.96 3.81
N CYS A 308 9.24 21.65 3.90
CA CYS A 308 8.38 20.68 4.55
C CYS A 308 9.18 19.53 5.19
N ASP A 309 8.92 19.29 6.48
CA ASP A 309 9.38 18.12 7.24
C ASP A 309 10.91 17.85 7.19
N GLY A 310 11.73 18.93 7.11
CA GLY A 310 13.20 18.85 7.12
C GLY A 310 13.80 18.03 8.26
N PRO A 311 13.34 18.14 9.52
CA PRO A 311 13.89 17.40 10.66
C PRO A 311 13.84 15.87 10.54
N GLN A 312 12.95 15.31 9.70
CA GLN A 312 12.84 13.86 9.50
C GLN A 312 13.48 13.38 8.19
N SER A 313 13.87 14.29 7.30
CA SER A 313 14.48 13.97 6.01
C SER A 313 15.95 13.56 6.17
N LEU A 314 16.34 12.49 5.51
CA LEU A 314 17.73 12.06 5.42
C LEU A 314 18.49 12.90 4.40
N LYS A 315 19.78 13.18 4.67
CA LYS A 315 20.72 13.60 3.64
C LYS A 315 21.03 12.43 2.71
N PRO A 316 21.41 12.66 1.43
CA PRO A 316 21.70 11.57 0.47
C PRO A 316 22.70 10.53 0.98
N GLU A 317 23.77 10.96 1.66
CA GLU A 317 24.81 10.07 2.17
C GLU A 317 24.27 9.16 3.29
N VAL A 318 23.43 9.70 4.17
CA VAL A 318 22.81 8.96 5.27
C VAL A 318 21.76 7.98 4.71
N PHE A 319 21.07 8.36 3.63
CA PHE A 319 20.16 7.46 2.93
C PHE A 319 20.92 6.29 2.28
N ASP A 320 22.05 6.55 1.62
CA ASP A 320 22.88 5.50 1.00
C ASP A 320 23.33 4.45 2.02
N GLU A 321 23.85 4.88 3.18
CA GLU A 321 24.19 3.97 4.28
C GLU A 321 22.99 3.20 4.82
N THR A 322 21.83 3.85 4.89
CA THR A 322 20.58 3.24 5.35
C THR A 322 20.12 2.17 4.35
N ALA A 323 20.12 2.48 3.06
CA ALA A 323 19.74 1.55 1.99
C ALA A 323 20.64 0.31 1.96
N LYS A 324 21.98 0.49 2.04
CA LYS A 324 22.95 -0.62 2.16
C LYS A 324 22.65 -1.52 3.35
N SER A 325 22.29 -0.93 4.50
CA SER A 325 21.95 -1.69 5.70
C SER A 325 20.65 -2.48 5.55
N ILE A 326 19.63 -1.90 4.89
CA ILE A 326 18.35 -2.55 4.59
C ILE A 326 18.61 -3.76 3.67
N PHE A 327 19.33 -3.60 2.57
CA PHE A 327 19.59 -4.69 1.62
C PHE A 327 20.40 -5.81 2.26
N LYS A 328 21.45 -5.48 3.04
CA LYS A 328 22.23 -6.47 3.78
C LYS A 328 21.39 -7.28 4.76
N LEU A 329 20.47 -6.63 5.48
CA LEU A 329 19.55 -7.31 6.38
C LEU A 329 18.61 -8.23 5.62
N ARG A 330 18.07 -7.79 4.48
CA ARG A 330 17.20 -8.61 3.62
C ARG A 330 17.89 -9.87 3.12
N GLU A 331 19.15 -9.74 2.67
CA GLU A 331 19.95 -10.89 2.25
C GLU A 331 20.12 -11.91 3.40
N ALA A 332 20.39 -11.42 4.61
CA ALA A 332 20.51 -12.30 5.79
C ALA A 332 19.18 -12.99 6.12
N LEU A 333 18.05 -12.32 6.01
CA LEU A 333 16.73 -12.89 6.27
C LEU A 333 16.30 -13.92 5.21
N ASN A 334 16.68 -13.74 3.95
CA ASN A 334 16.36 -14.70 2.88
C ASN A 334 17.15 -16.02 3.01
N GLY A 335 18.13 -16.09 3.89
CA GLY A 335 18.93 -17.29 4.19
C GLY A 335 18.46 -18.06 5.43
N ILE A 336 17.41 -17.60 6.09
CA ILE A 336 16.77 -18.23 7.25
C ILE A 336 15.47 -18.91 6.82
#